data_b23ccb22d8f27dbbee72ff3640ebf17c
#
_entry.id   b23ccb22d8f27dbbee72ff3640ebf17c
#
_cell.length_a   1.000
_cell.length_b   1.000
_cell.length_c   1.000
_cell.angle_alpha   90.00
_cell.angle_beta   90.00
_cell.angle_gamma   90.00
#
_symmetry.space_group_name_H-M   'P 1'
#
loop_
_entity.id
_entity.type
_entity.pdbx_description
1 polymer ?
#
loop_
_entity_poly.entity_id
_entity_poly.type
_entity_poly.pdbx_seq_one_letter_code
_entity_poly.pdbx_strand_id
1 'polypeptide(L)'
;MAVSLGRIGIWSNKLRYHEDRAAVADAAAELDELGYGALWLPDVGGDVMADVGHVLDATRRVAVATGILNIWMHDAAGIAAGVAALDQRHPGRFLLGLGASHASVVSAYERPYSSMVAYLDALDAATPTVAPGDRILAALGPRMLELSRDRAGGAHPYL
;
A
#
# COMPACT_ATOMS: atom_id res chain seq x y z
N MET A 1 -10.42 -9.50 -8.44
CA MET A 1 -10.37 -8.55 -9.61
C MET A 1 -9.25 -7.57 -9.34
N ALA A 2 -8.44 -7.20 -10.33
CA ALA A 2 -7.40 -6.20 -10.14
C ALA A 2 -7.99 -4.83 -9.75
N VAL A 3 -7.37 -4.15 -8.79
CA VAL A 3 -7.78 -2.83 -8.32
C VAL A 3 -7.61 -1.81 -9.44
N SER A 4 -8.65 -1.02 -9.73
CA SER A 4 -8.57 0.06 -10.72
C SER A 4 -8.06 1.34 -10.09
N LEU A 5 -6.90 1.83 -10.56
CA LEU A 5 -6.25 3.03 -10.03
C LEU A 5 -6.69 4.33 -10.74
N GLY A 6 -7.52 4.23 -11.77
CA GLY A 6 -7.90 5.39 -12.58
C GLY A 6 -6.70 6.02 -13.32
N ARG A 7 -6.87 7.27 -13.75
CA ARG A 7 -5.83 8.00 -14.52
C ARG A 7 -4.92 8.85 -13.64
N ILE A 8 -5.42 9.36 -12.53
CA ILE A 8 -4.72 10.28 -11.63
C ILE A 8 -4.96 9.81 -10.19
N GLY A 9 -3.90 9.68 -9.44
CA GLY A 9 -3.92 9.42 -8.00
C GLY A 9 -3.21 10.53 -7.23
N ILE A 10 -3.45 10.60 -5.93
CA ILE A 10 -2.77 11.51 -5.01
C ILE A 10 -2.04 10.72 -3.96
N TRP A 11 -0.75 11.04 -3.76
CA TRP A 11 0.02 10.63 -2.60
C TRP A 11 -0.01 11.76 -1.57
N SER A 12 -0.40 11.46 -0.33
CA SER A 12 -0.48 12.48 0.72
C SER A 12 -0.22 11.92 2.10
N ASN A 13 0.73 12.53 2.81
CA ASN A 13 0.95 12.26 4.22
C ASN A 13 -0.17 12.84 5.11
N LYS A 14 -0.85 13.89 4.68
CA LYS A 14 -1.95 14.51 5.43
C LYS A 14 -3.17 13.60 5.53
N LEU A 15 -3.43 12.75 4.54
CA LEU A 15 -4.49 11.76 4.62
C LEU A 15 -4.24 10.66 5.67
N ARG A 16 -3.05 10.64 6.27
CA ARG A 16 -2.69 9.69 7.31
C ARG A 16 -2.34 10.35 8.64
N TYR A 17 -1.50 11.40 8.63
CA TYR A 17 -0.90 11.97 9.85
C TYR A 17 -1.58 13.27 10.32
N HIS A 18 -2.76 13.60 9.81
CA HIS A 18 -3.52 14.72 10.32
C HIS A 18 -4.26 14.31 11.61
N GLU A 19 -4.17 15.16 12.64
CA GLU A 19 -4.74 14.86 13.97
C GLU A 19 -6.27 14.76 13.94
N ASP A 20 -6.91 15.62 13.13
CA ASP A 20 -8.36 15.59 12.94
C ASP A 20 -8.78 14.51 11.95
N ARG A 21 -9.29 13.41 12.49
CA ARG A 21 -9.75 12.25 11.69
C ARG A 21 -11.00 12.57 10.85
N ALA A 22 -11.85 13.49 11.31
CA ALA A 22 -13.02 13.92 10.54
C ALA A 22 -12.59 14.73 9.31
N ALA A 23 -11.63 15.63 9.46
CA ALA A 23 -11.05 16.37 8.34
C ALA A 23 -10.38 15.45 7.31
N VAL A 24 -9.76 14.35 7.75
CA VAL A 24 -9.20 13.33 6.83
C VAL A 24 -10.32 12.65 6.04
N ALA A 25 -11.40 12.26 6.71
CA ALA A 25 -12.55 11.62 6.06
C ALA A 25 -13.21 12.54 5.04
N ASP A 26 -13.44 13.82 5.39
CA ASP A 26 -14.03 14.83 4.52
C ASP A 26 -13.14 15.09 3.29
N ALA A 27 -11.85 15.24 3.47
CA ALA A 27 -10.89 15.42 2.37
C ALA A 27 -10.84 14.20 1.44
N ALA A 28 -10.86 12.98 2.00
CA ALA A 28 -10.90 11.76 1.20
C ALA A 28 -12.19 11.63 0.39
N ALA A 29 -13.33 11.95 1.00
CA ALA A 29 -14.63 11.96 0.32
C ALA A 29 -14.66 13.00 -0.82
N GLU A 30 -14.13 14.21 -0.60
CA GLU A 30 -14.03 15.24 -1.64
C GLU A 30 -13.16 14.77 -2.82
N LEU A 31 -12.02 14.15 -2.56
CA LEU A 31 -11.14 13.59 -3.60
C LEU A 31 -11.82 12.47 -4.41
N ASP A 32 -12.61 11.63 -3.74
CA ASP A 32 -13.44 10.61 -4.41
C ASP A 32 -14.51 11.25 -5.31
N GLU A 33 -15.18 12.31 -4.85
CA GLU A 33 -16.19 13.06 -5.63
C GLU A 33 -15.56 13.76 -6.83
N LEU A 34 -14.37 14.33 -6.69
CA LEU A 34 -13.59 14.95 -7.77
C LEU A 34 -13.09 13.94 -8.83
N GLY A 35 -13.23 12.64 -8.58
CA GLY A 35 -12.93 11.60 -9.55
C GLY A 35 -11.46 11.16 -9.57
N TYR A 36 -10.71 11.37 -8.49
CA TYR A 36 -9.40 10.75 -8.34
C TYR A 36 -9.53 9.22 -8.32
N GLY A 37 -8.61 8.53 -8.99
CA GLY A 37 -8.66 7.08 -9.09
C GLY A 37 -8.01 6.36 -7.92
N ALA A 38 -7.00 6.96 -7.28
CA ALA A 38 -6.30 6.36 -6.16
C ALA A 38 -5.79 7.39 -5.14
N LEU A 39 -5.85 7.02 -3.85
CA LEU A 39 -5.22 7.74 -2.74
C LEU A 39 -4.09 6.87 -2.16
N TRP A 40 -2.89 7.43 -2.10
CA TRP A 40 -1.68 6.73 -1.67
C TRP A 40 -1.24 7.24 -0.31
N LEU A 41 -1.18 6.35 0.68
CA LEU A 41 -0.83 6.66 2.07
C LEU A 41 0.58 6.16 2.39
N PRO A 42 1.50 7.02 2.86
CA PRO A 42 2.85 6.60 3.28
C PRO A 42 2.82 5.80 4.58
N ASP A 43 3.88 5.03 4.82
CA ASP A 43 4.09 4.33 6.07
C ASP A 43 5.44 4.69 6.70
N VAL A 44 5.37 5.55 7.70
CA VAL A 44 6.52 5.97 8.53
C VAL A 44 6.26 5.69 10.02
N GLY A 45 5.36 4.73 10.31
CA GLY A 45 4.98 4.30 11.66
C GLY A 45 3.48 4.40 11.93
N GLY A 46 3.05 3.88 13.08
CA GLY A 46 1.64 3.76 13.44
C GLY A 46 0.90 2.63 12.73
N ASP A 47 -0.41 2.57 12.88
CA ASP A 47 -1.26 1.53 12.28
C ASP A 47 -1.75 1.95 10.89
N VAL A 48 -0.95 1.66 9.87
CA VAL A 48 -1.26 2.00 8.47
C VAL A 48 -2.52 1.31 7.96
N MET A 49 -2.82 0.09 8.42
CA MET A 49 -4.01 -0.64 7.98
C MET A 49 -5.30 -0.04 8.55
N ALA A 50 -5.27 0.44 9.80
CA ALA A 50 -6.38 1.20 10.37
C ALA A 50 -6.60 2.53 9.65
N ASP A 51 -5.53 3.23 9.26
CA ASP A 51 -5.61 4.49 8.51
C ASP A 51 -6.18 4.27 7.10
N VAL A 52 -5.74 3.22 6.41
CA VAL A 52 -6.31 2.79 5.12
C VAL A 52 -7.81 2.50 5.27
N GLY A 53 -8.19 1.73 6.31
CA GLY A 53 -9.58 1.42 6.59
C GLY A 53 -10.43 2.69 6.79
N HIS A 54 -9.92 3.66 7.53
CA HIS A 54 -10.60 4.92 7.76
C HIS A 54 -10.87 5.71 6.46
N VAL A 55 -9.90 5.78 5.56
CA VAL A 55 -10.06 6.44 4.26
C VAL A 55 -11.01 5.67 3.35
N LEU A 56 -10.96 4.34 3.36
CA LEU A 56 -11.90 3.49 2.62
C LEU A 56 -13.34 3.65 3.11
N ASP A 57 -13.55 3.75 4.43
CA ASP A 57 -14.86 3.96 5.04
C ASP A 57 -15.49 5.30 4.62
N ALA A 58 -14.67 6.34 4.41
CA ALA A 58 -15.09 7.67 4.01
C ALA A 58 -15.38 7.81 2.51
N THR A 59 -14.98 6.84 1.69
CA THR A 59 -15.02 6.92 0.21
C THR A 59 -15.82 5.78 -0.40
N ARG A 60 -16.20 5.89 -1.67
CA ARG A 60 -17.07 4.90 -2.34
C ARG A 60 -16.47 4.25 -3.58
N ARG A 61 -15.61 4.96 -4.33
CA ARG A 61 -15.09 4.54 -5.65
C ARG A 61 -13.58 4.50 -5.70
N VAL A 62 -12.91 5.50 -5.11
CA VAL A 62 -11.46 5.65 -5.16
C VAL A 62 -10.77 4.44 -4.55
N ALA A 63 -9.72 3.95 -5.19
CA ALA A 63 -8.84 2.95 -4.61
C ALA A 63 -7.94 3.60 -3.55
N VAL A 64 -7.64 2.85 -2.50
CA VAL A 64 -6.66 3.28 -1.49
C VAL A 64 -5.47 2.33 -1.54
N ALA A 65 -4.28 2.89 -1.53
CA ALA A 65 -3.04 2.12 -1.60
C ALA A 65 -2.04 2.59 -0.54
N THR A 66 -1.19 1.69 -0.08
CA THR A 66 -0.02 2.11 0.66
C THR A 66 1.06 2.61 -0.31
N GLY A 67 1.60 3.77 -0.06
CA GLY A 67 2.64 4.38 -0.89
C GLY A 67 3.86 4.78 -0.10
N ILE A 68 4.58 3.87 0.41
CA ILE A 68 4.54 2.40 0.43
C ILE A 68 4.51 1.88 1.87
N LEU A 69 3.98 0.68 2.10
CA LEU A 69 4.16 -0.05 3.35
C LEU A 69 5.61 -0.49 3.48
N ASN A 70 6.20 -0.19 4.63
CA ASN A 70 7.60 -0.49 4.90
C ASN A 70 7.75 -1.94 5.39
N ILE A 71 8.37 -2.80 4.58
CA ILE A 71 8.54 -4.24 4.90
C ILE A 71 9.35 -4.52 6.17
N TRP A 72 10.12 -3.55 6.67
CA TRP A 72 10.90 -3.71 7.91
C TRP A 72 10.08 -3.49 9.18
N MET A 73 8.90 -2.90 9.05
CA MET A 73 8.07 -2.51 10.19
C MET A 73 6.90 -3.46 10.45
N HIS A 74 6.59 -4.35 9.50
CA HIS A 74 5.41 -5.19 9.56
C HIS A 74 5.72 -6.63 9.15
N ASP A 75 5.17 -7.60 9.86
CA ASP A 75 5.24 -8.98 9.44
C ASP A 75 4.24 -9.29 8.32
N ALA A 76 4.62 -10.18 7.41
CA ALA A 76 3.84 -10.48 6.21
C ALA A 76 2.48 -11.14 6.53
N ALA A 77 2.41 -11.98 7.57
CA ALA A 77 1.18 -12.67 7.93
C ALA A 77 0.14 -11.70 8.50
N GLY A 78 0.56 -10.79 9.38
CA GLY A 78 -0.30 -9.73 9.91
C GLY A 78 -0.83 -8.81 8.81
N ILE A 79 0.02 -8.45 7.86
CA ILE A 79 -0.39 -7.63 6.70
C ILE A 79 -1.36 -8.41 5.81
N ALA A 80 -1.11 -9.68 5.52
CA ALA A 80 -2.03 -10.49 4.72
C ALA A 80 -3.42 -10.60 5.36
N ALA A 81 -3.48 -10.78 6.68
CA ALA A 81 -4.75 -10.76 7.42
C ALA A 81 -5.45 -9.40 7.35
N GLY A 82 -4.70 -8.30 7.48
CA GLY A 82 -5.22 -6.94 7.34
C GLY A 82 -5.78 -6.66 5.94
N VAL A 83 -5.06 -7.07 4.89
CA VAL A 83 -5.53 -6.96 3.49
C VAL A 83 -6.85 -7.69 3.31
N ALA A 84 -6.95 -8.93 3.79
CA ALA A 84 -8.18 -9.72 3.69
C ALA A 84 -9.34 -9.08 4.45
N ALA A 85 -9.11 -8.51 5.63
CA ALA A 85 -10.13 -7.81 6.40
C ALA A 85 -10.63 -6.54 5.68
N LEU A 86 -9.72 -5.80 5.03
CA LEU A 86 -10.08 -4.64 4.21
C LEU A 86 -10.87 -5.06 2.97
N ASP A 87 -10.46 -6.13 2.28
CA ASP A 87 -11.15 -6.60 1.08
C ASP A 87 -12.56 -7.13 1.37
N GLN A 88 -12.79 -7.74 2.54
CA GLN A 88 -14.13 -8.14 3.00
C GLN A 88 -15.07 -6.93 3.17
N ARG A 89 -14.57 -5.79 3.64
CA ARG A 89 -15.35 -4.56 3.86
C ARG A 89 -15.45 -3.70 2.61
N HIS A 90 -14.41 -3.66 1.81
CA HIS A 90 -14.24 -2.79 0.65
C HIS A 90 -13.70 -3.57 -0.57
N PRO A 91 -14.47 -4.51 -1.14
CA PRO A 91 -13.97 -5.43 -2.17
C PRO A 91 -13.33 -4.71 -3.34
N GLY A 92 -12.10 -5.11 -3.68
CA GLY A 92 -11.36 -4.61 -4.85
C GLY A 92 -10.95 -3.14 -4.78
N ARG A 93 -10.90 -2.52 -3.58
CA ARG A 93 -10.55 -1.10 -3.43
C ARG A 93 -9.23 -0.85 -2.71
N PHE A 94 -8.59 -1.86 -2.16
CA PHE A 94 -7.29 -1.75 -1.53
C PHE A 94 -6.19 -2.38 -2.38
N LEU A 95 -5.08 -1.66 -2.55
CA LEU A 95 -3.86 -2.12 -3.21
C LEU A 95 -2.68 -2.05 -2.23
N LEU A 96 -2.02 -3.19 -1.99
CA LEU A 96 -0.86 -3.26 -1.11
C LEU A 96 0.40 -2.79 -1.84
N GLY A 97 0.82 -1.54 -1.60
CA GLY A 97 2.11 -1.05 -2.07
C GLY A 97 3.22 -1.34 -1.06
N LEU A 98 4.27 -2.02 -1.49
CA LEU A 98 5.38 -2.50 -0.67
C LEU A 98 6.69 -1.82 -1.03
N GLY A 99 7.53 -1.53 -0.06
CA GLY A 99 8.86 -0.99 -0.28
C GLY A 99 9.83 -1.28 0.85
N ALA A 100 11.11 -1.28 0.49
CA ALA A 100 12.20 -1.45 1.45
C ALA A 100 12.64 -0.13 2.10
N SER A 101 11.98 1.00 1.79
CA SER A 101 12.37 2.32 2.29
C SER A 101 13.82 2.71 1.89
N HIS A 102 14.49 3.51 2.70
CA HIS A 102 15.86 3.99 2.45
C HIS A 102 16.74 3.77 3.67
N ALA A 103 18.04 3.59 3.46
CA ALA A 103 19.02 3.39 4.54
C ALA A 103 19.04 4.54 5.58
N SER A 104 18.64 5.75 5.18
CA SER A 104 18.54 6.90 6.10
C SER A 104 17.33 6.83 7.05
N VAL A 105 16.36 5.97 6.76
CA VAL A 105 15.10 5.86 7.52
C VAL A 105 15.03 4.56 8.34
N VAL A 106 15.74 3.52 7.89
CA VAL A 106 15.68 2.19 8.48
C VAL A 106 17.05 1.76 8.98
N SER A 107 17.21 1.61 10.29
CA SER A 107 18.48 1.19 10.90
C SER A 107 18.92 -0.23 10.53
N ALA A 108 17.96 -1.11 10.23
CA ALA A 108 18.20 -2.49 9.80
C ALA A 108 18.21 -2.68 8.27
N TYR A 109 18.50 -1.61 7.51
CA TYR A 109 18.49 -1.64 6.05
C TYR A 109 19.64 -2.49 5.51
N GLU A 110 19.37 -3.77 5.30
CA GLU A 110 20.33 -4.73 4.74
C GLU A 110 19.71 -5.48 3.55
N ARG A 111 20.47 -5.58 2.44
CA ARG A 111 20.10 -6.38 1.27
C ARG A 111 18.64 -6.19 0.82
N PRO A 112 18.20 -4.95 0.52
CA PRO A 112 16.78 -4.62 0.32
C PRO A 112 16.10 -5.49 -0.75
N TYR A 113 16.82 -5.90 -1.79
CA TYR A 113 16.28 -6.81 -2.80
C TYR A 113 15.97 -8.21 -2.22
N SER A 114 16.92 -8.82 -1.52
CA SER A 114 16.73 -10.16 -0.92
C SER A 114 15.65 -10.13 0.17
N SER A 115 15.57 -9.05 0.93
CA SER A 115 14.55 -8.87 1.95
C SER A 115 13.16 -8.69 1.34
N MET A 116 13.05 -7.98 0.21
CA MET A 116 11.79 -7.88 -0.54
C MET A 116 11.36 -9.25 -1.07
N VAL A 117 12.29 -10.04 -1.66
CA VAL A 117 12.00 -11.40 -2.12
C VAL A 117 11.48 -12.26 -0.97
N ALA A 118 12.18 -12.27 0.17
CA ALA A 118 11.76 -13.04 1.35
C ALA A 118 10.39 -12.59 1.89
N TYR A 119 10.11 -11.30 1.87
CA TYR A 119 8.81 -10.77 2.27
C TYR A 119 7.68 -11.21 1.33
N LEU A 120 7.92 -11.20 0.02
CA LEU A 120 6.97 -11.70 -0.97
C LEU A 120 6.73 -13.21 -0.83
N ASP A 121 7.78 -14.00 -0.54
CA ASP A 121 7.66 -15.44 -0.28
C ASP A 121 6.80 -15.70 0.97
N ALA A 122 6.96 -14.88 2.01
CA ALA A 122 6.13 -14.95 3.21
C ALA A 122 4.67 -14.56 2.95
N LEU A 123 4.40 -13.56 2.10
CA LEU A 123 3.04 -13.20 1.68
C LEU A 123 2.39 -14.30 0.84
N ASP A 124 3.15 -14.98 -0.02
CA ASP A 124 2.64 -16.11 -0.82
C ASP A 124 2.33 -17.33 0.03
N ALA A 125 3.05 -17.53 1.13
CA ALA A 125 2.82 -18.59 2.11
C ALA A 125 1.73 -18.27 3.15
N ALA A 126 1.32 -17.01 3.25
CA ALA A 126 0.33 -16.57 4.24
C ALA A 126 -1.07 -17.15 3.94
N THR A 127 -1.88 -17.28 4.99
CA THR A 127 -3.30 -17.65 4.88
C THR A 127 -4.12 -16.66 5.72
N PRO A 128 -4.94 -15.80 5.10
CA PRO A 128 -5.16 -15.66 3.65
C PRO A 128 -3.93 -15.13 2.90
N THR A 129 -3.80 -15.44 1.62
CA THR A 129 -2.72 -14.91 0.77
C THR A 129 -3.10 -13.59 0.12
N VAL A 130 -2.13 -12.74 -0.19
CA VAL A 130 -2.31 -11.55 -1.03
C VAL A 130 -1.91 -11.88 -2.46
N ALA A 131 -2.85 -11.83 -3.39
CA ALA A 131 -2.58 -12.16 -4.78
C ALA A 131 -1.53 -11.20 -5.40
N PRO A 132 -0.67 -11.66 -6.33
CA PRO A 132 0.29 -10.80 -7.00
C PRO A 132 -0.34 -9.56 -7.66
N GLY A 133 -1.54 -9.67 -8.23
CA GLY A 133 -2.25 -8.56 -8.85
C GLY A 133 -2.79 -7.50 -7.87
N ASP A 134 -2.82 -7.80 -6.58
CA ASP A 134 -3.33 -6.91 -5.53
C ASP A 134 -2.17 -6.26 -4.73
N ARG A 135 -0.94 -6.38 -5.23
CA ARG A 135 0.25 -5.73 -4.66
C ARG A 135 1.09 -5.03 -5.72
N ILE A 136 1.82 -4.00 -5.32
CA ILE A 136 2.71 -3.20 -6.16
C ILE A 136 4.01 -2.94 -5.42
N LEU A 137 5.14 -2.86 -6.11
CA LEU A 137 6.44 -2.65 -5.48
C LEU A 137 7.00 -1.26 -5.75
N ALA A 138 7.55 -0.61 -4.74
CA ALA A 138 8.44 0.52 -4.94
C ALA A 138 9.71 0.01 -5.65
N ALA A 139 9.96 0.51 -6.85
CA ALA A 139 11.03 0.01 -7.69
C ALA A 139 11.63 1.12 -8.54
N LEU A 140 12.94 1.32 -8.44
CA LEU A 140 13.72 2.26 -9.27
C LEU A 140 14.79 1.53 -10.09
N GLY A 141 15.49 0.58 -9.47
CA GLY A 141 16.55 -0.17 -10.15
C GLY A 141 16.02 -1.35 -10.97
N PRO A 142 16.76 -1.78 -12.00
CA PRO A 142 16.31 -2.81 -12.94
C PRO A 142 15.90 -4.12 -12.27
N ARG A 143 16.67 -4.61 -11.29
CA ARG A 143 16.34 -5.85 -10.57
C ARG A 143 15.02 -5.78 -9.81
N MET A 144 14.70 -4.63 -9.19
CA MET A 144 13.45 -4.47 -8.46
C MET A 144 12.27 -4.28 -9.44
N LEU A 145 12.50 -3.66 -10.60
CA LEU A 145 11.50 -3.56 -11.67
C LEU A 145 11.18 -4.95 -12.26
N GLU A 146 12.19 -5.80 -12.49
CA GLU A 146 11.98 -7.20 -12.89
C GLU A 146 11.17 -7.97 -11.83
N LEU A 147 11.53 -7.83 -10.56
CA LEU A 147 10.81 -8.46 -9.46
C LEU A 147 9.34 -8.00 -9.42
N SER A 148 9.08 -6.71 -9.62
CA SER A 148 7.72 -6.19 -9.64
C SER A 148 6.89 -6.74 -10.81
N ARG A 149 7.49 -6.88 -11.98
CA ARG A 149 6.86 -7.52 -13.15
C ARG A 149 6.50 -8.99 -12.88
N ASP A 150 7.38 -9.71 -12.22
CA ASP A 150 7.25 -11.16 -12.04
C ASP A 150 6.40 -11.55 -10.82
N ARG A 151 6.32 -10.68 -9.80
CA ARG A 151 5.75 -11.00 -8.49
C ARG A 151 4.68 -10.02 -7.99
N ALA A 152 4.32 -9.01 -8.78
CA ALA A 152 3.32 -7.99 -8.40
C ALA A 152 2.50 -7.51 -9.59
N GLY A 153 1.46 -6.72 -9.34
CA GLY A 153 0.64 -6.10 -10.37
C GLY A 153 1.31 -4.90 -11.07
N GLY A 154 2.46 -4.44 -10.54
CA GLY A 154 3.19 -3.34 -11.14
C GLY A 154 4.24 -2.71 -10.22
N ALA A 155 4.77 -1.58 -10.64
CA ALA A 155 5.77 -0.80 -9.91
C ALA A 155 5.24 0.60 -9.55
N HIS A 156 5.64 1.10 -8.40
CA HIS A 156 5.40 2.46 -7.93
C HIS A 156 6.77 3.18 -7.79
N PRO A 157 7.29 3.76 -8.89
CA PRO A 157 8.53 4.52 -8.83
C PRO A 157 8.30 5.84 -8.09
N TYR A 158 9.23 6.21 -7.23
CA TYR A 158 9.28 7.50 -6.53
C TYR A 158 10.56 8.22 -6.94
N LEU A 159 10.42 9.31 -7.68
CA LEU A 159 11.51 10.11 -8.25
C LEU A 159 11.67 11.43 -7.50
#